data_e22afa03d4f62e4226239f763fbfad56
#
_entry.id   e22afa03d4f62e4226239f763fbfad56
#
_cell.length_a   1.000
_cell.length_b   1.000
_cell.length_c   1.000
_cell.angle_alpha   90.00
_cell.angle_beta   90.00
_cell.angle_gamma   90.00
#
_symmetry.space_group_name_H-M   'P 1'
#
loop_
_entity.id
_entity.type
_entity.pdbx_description
1 polymer ?
#
loop_
_entity_poly.entity_id
_entity_poly.type
_entity_poly.pdbx_seq_one_letter_code
_entity_poly.pdbx_strand_id
1 'polypeptide(L)'
;PYKRYAYVKDRNGHHISLYGDRLKKVYRFEQNTPNLFESDVPPETRVLVDQYTDSDEISKGHQIMTIDIEVEVTDGFPDIHKADNRITSIAVHNTSSDVYIAYVLDENKKLRLQSKDDIVIHSFEDEFSLLQKFYMDYMKTLPTIITGWNIDTFDIPYLYNRTVRVMG
;
A
#
# COMPACT_ATOMS: atom_id res chain seq x y z
N PRO A 1 -6.71 3.57 23.83
CA PRO A 1 -5.56 3.23 23.00
C PRO A 1 -5.20 1.76 23.23
N TYR A 2 -4.97 1.04 22.13
CA TYR A 2 -4.57 -0.38 22.16
C TYR A 2 -3.18 -0.52 22.79
N LYS A 3 -3.02 -1.50 23.71
CA LYS A 3 -1.74 -1.76 24.36
C LYS A 3 -1.07 -2.97 23.71
N ARG A 4 0.12 -2.77 23.13
CA ARG A 4 0.96 -3.85 22.64
C ARG A 4 1.23 -4.87 23.76
N TYR A 5 1.21 -6.15 23.41
CA TYR A 5 1.53 -7.24 24.33
C TYR A 5 2.30 -8.36 23.64
N ALA A 6 2.90 -9.23 24.44
CA ALA A 6 3.54 -10.47 24.04
C ALA A 6 3.24 -11.56 25.05
N TYR A 7 3.75 -12.76 24.83
CA TYR A 7 3.61 -13.87 25.77
C TYR A 7 4.99 -14.37 26.22
N VAL A 8 5.07 -14.79 27.47
CA VAL A 8 6.25 -15.45 28.05
C VAL A 8 5.87 -16.81 28.62
N LYS A 9 6.80 -17.78 28.62
CA LYS A 9 6.57 -19.06 29.31
C LYS A 9 6.42 -18.82 30.80
N ASP A 10 5.32 -19.32 31.36
CA ASP A 10 5.01 -19.23 32.78
C ASP A 10 4.17 -20.45 33.19
N ARG A 11 4.59 -21.18 34.20
CA ARG A 11 3.90 -22.39 34.70
C ARG A 11 2.46 -22.10 35.17
N ASN A 12 2.20 -20.88 35.60
CA ASN A 12 0.89 -20.40 36.01
C ASN A 12 0.16 -19.61 34.93
N GLY A 13 0.68 -19.62 33.69
CA GLY A 13 0.06 -18.94 32.55
C GLY A 13 -1.29 -19.55 32.15
N HIS A 14 -2.22 -18.69 31.74
CA HIS A 14 -3.57 -19.08 31.34
C HIS A 14 -3.71 -19.37 29.84
N HIS A 15 -2.72 -18.97 29.04
CA HIS A 15 -2.70 -19.23 27.62
C HIS A 15 -1.85 -20.47 27.31
N ILE A 16 -2.12 -21.13 26.19
CA ILE A 16 -1.40 -22.33 25.76
C ILE A 16 -0.86 -22.10 24.35
N SER A 17 0.44 -22.33 24.15
CA SER A 17 1.03 -22.30 22.81
C SER A 17 0.61 -23.50 21.97
N LEU A 18 0.88 -23.45 20.66
CA LEU A 18 0.69 -24.59 19.74
C LEU A 18 1.48 -25.84 20.18
N TYR A 19 2.53 -25.67 20.98
CA TYR A 19 3.39 -26.75 21.49
C TYR A 19 3.00 -27.21 22.90
N GLY A 20 1.90 -26.68 23.46
CA GLY A 20 1.41 -27.04 24.80
C GLY A 20 2.08 -26.31 25.96
N ASP A 21 2.96 -25.35 25.69
CA ASP A 21 3.57 -24.54 26.75
C ASP A 21 2.55 -23.59 27.38
N ARG A 22 2.57 -23.48 28.72
CA ARG A 22 1.78 -22.47 29.40
C ARG A 22 2.41 -21.09 29.27
N LEU A 23 1.62 -20.11 28.89
CA LEU A 23 2.03 -18.75 28.58
C LEU A 23 1.28 -17.73 29.43
N LYS A 24 1.99 -16.67 29.82
CA LYS A 24 1.44 -15.48 30.47
C LYS A 24 1.52 -14.28 29.55
N LYS A 25 0.43 -13.54 29.40
CA LYS A 25 0.37 -12.29 28.65
C LYS A 25 1.11 -11.17 29.39
N VAL A 26 1.99 -10.45 28.71
CA VAL A 26 2.78 -9.35 29.27
C VAL A 26 2.68 -8.12 28.37
N TYR A 27 2.58 -6.93 29.01
CA TYR A 27 2.42 -5.64 28.32
C TYR A 27 3.70 -4.78 28.33
N ARG A 28 4.70 -5.19 29.11
CA ARG A 28 6.03 -4.56 29.15
C ARG A 28 7.05 -5.64 28.92
N PHE A 29 7.81 -5.48 27.85
CA PHE A 29 8.84 -6.44 27.44
C PHE A 29 9.87 -5.76 26.56
N GLU A 30 11.09 -6.27 26.58
CA GLU A 30 12.16 -5.90 25.64
C GLU A 30 12.16 -6.91 24.51
N GLN A 31 12.43 -6.46 23.29
CA GLN A 31 12.31 -7.28 22.08
C GLN A 31 13.22 -8.51 22.07
N ASN A 32 14.33 -8.46 22.79
CA ASN A 32 15.30 -9.56 22.93
C ASN A 32 15.13 -10.41 24.20
N THR A 33 14.00 -10.29 24.91
CA THR A 33 13.74 -11.11 26.10
C THR A 33 13.66 -12.59 25.72
N PRO A 34 14.42 -13.50 26.38
CA PRO A 34 14.34 -14.93 26.08
C PRO A 34 12.94 -15.50 26.32
N ASN A 35 12.54 -16.46 25.49
CA ASN A 35 11.21 -17.10 25.56
C ASN A 35 10.03 -16.13 25.42
N LEU A 36 10.22 -15.07 24.67
CA LEU A 36 9.16 -14.14 24.28
C LEU A 36 8.50 -14.64 22.98
N PHE A 37 7.19 -14.71 22.97
CA PHE A 37 6.38 -15.16 21.83
C PHE A 37 5.50 -14.03 21.33
N GLU A 38 5.35 -13.94 20.01
CA GLU A 38 4.48 -12.98 19.32
C GLU A 38 4.80 -11.50 19.64
N SER A 39 6.04 -11.20 20.01
CA SER A 39 6.50 -9.82 20.25
C SER A 39 6.69 -9.02 18.97
N ASP A 40 6.80 -9.70 17.84
CA ASP A 40 6.99 -9.18 16.49
C ASP A 40 5.67 -8.93 15.74
N VAL A 41 4.53 -9.39 16.29
CA VAL A 41 3.24 -9.17 15.64
C VAL A 41 2.89 -7.68 15.62
N PRO A 42 2.61 -7.09 14.44
CA PRO A 42 2.22 -5.69 14.31
C PRO A 42 0.97 -5.37 15.13
N PRO A 43 0.87 -4.17 15.74
CA PRO A 43 -0.30 -3.77 16.53
C PRO A 43 -1.61 -3.87 15.76
N GLU A 44 -1.60 -3.55 14.46
CA GLU A 44 -2.77 -3.60 13.57
C GLU A 44 -3.29 -5.03 13.42
N THR A 45 -2.38 -5.98 13.15
CA THR A 45 -2.71 -7.41 13.08
C THR A 45 -3.28 -7.90 14.41
N ARG A 46 -2.71 -7.43 15.52
CA ARG A 46 -3.16 -7.79 16.86
C ARG A 46 -4.58 -7.31 17.15
N VAL A 47 -4.90 -6.07 16.74
CA VAL A 47 -6.27 -5.53 16.85
C VAL A 47 -7.26 -6.37 16.06
N LEU A 48 -6.90 -6.73 14.82
CA LEU A 48 -7.76 -7.56 13.98
C LEU A 48 -8.04 -8.92 14.64
N VAL A 49 -7.01 -9.58 15.15
CA VAL A 49 -7.16 -10.87 15.83
C VAL A 49 -7.97 -10.73 17.13
N ASP A 50 -7.67 -9.74 17.98
CA ASP A 50 -8.32 -9.62 19.30
C ASP A 50 -9.79 -9.17 19.23
N GLN A 51 -10.18 -8.43 18.19
CA GLN A 51 -11.50 -7.80 18.11
C GLN A 51 -12.41 -8.38 17.03
N TYR A 52 -11.84 -8.98 15.98
CA TYR A 52 -12.59 -9.38 14.80
C TYR A 52 -12.46 -10.84 14.39
N THR A 53 -11.73 -11.68 15.16
CA THR A 53 -11.56 -13.13 14.86
C THR A 53 -12.90 -13.86 14.69
N ASP A 54 -13.88 -13.53 15.51
CA ASP A 54 -15.21 -14.16 15.52
C ASP A 54 -16.26 -13.36 14.73
N SER A 55 -15.82 -12.37 13.93
CA SER A 55 -16.72 -11.52 13.17
C SER A 55 -16.70 -11.88 11.68
N ASP A 56 -17.85 -12.28 11.16
CA ASP A 56 -18.10 -12.41 9.71
C ASP A 56 -18.58 -11.08 9.09
N GLU A 57 -18.47 -9.98 9.84
CA GLU A 57 -18.96 -8.68 9.41
C GLU A 57 -18.03 -8.09 8.35
N ILE A 58 -18.57 -7.90 7.14
CA ILE A 58 -17.84 -7.29 6.04
C ILE A 58 -18.00 -5.78 6.12
N SER A 59 -16.88 -5.07 6.18
CA SER A 59 -16.89 -3.61 6.08
C SER A 59 -17.46 -3.17 4.73
N LYS A 60 -18.45 -2.27 4.76
CA LYS A 60 -19.15 -1.80 3.56
C LYS A 60 -18.82 -0.34 3.27
N GLY A 61 -19.01 0.07 2.02
CA GLY A 61 -18.89 1.48 1.61
C GLY A 61 -17.46 1.95 1.37
N HIS A 62 -16.48 1.03 1.32
CA HIS A 62 -15.13 1.36 0.91
C HIS A 62 -15.02 1.54 -0.60
N GLN A 63 -14.35 2.62 -0.99
CA GLN A 63 -13.86 2.81 -2.34
C GLN A 63 -12.38 2.42 -2.36
N ILE A 64 -12.07 1.33 -3.05
CA ILE A 64 -10.71 0.79 -3.11
C ILE A 64 -10.11 1.21 -4.45
N MET A 65 -8.95 1.84 -4.39
CA MET A 65 -8.11 2.12 -5.56
C MET A 65 -6.90 1.21 -5.51
N THR A 66 -6.75 0.35 -6.50
CA THR A 66 -5.51 -0.35 -6.76
C THR A 66 -4.65 0.51 -7.68
N ILE A 67 -3.38 0.72 -7.32
CA ILE A 67 -2.43 1.53 -8.09
C ILE A 67 -1.13 0.77 -8.34
N ASP A 68 -0.55 1.03 -9.49
CA ASP A 68 0.77 0.56 -9.89
C ASP A 68 1.45 1.63 -10.75
N ILE A 69 2.78 1.82 -10.60
CA ILE A 69 3.54 2.78 -11.39
C ILE A 69 4.69 2.12 -12.12
N GLU A 70 4.98 2.62 -13.31
CA GLU A 70 6.18 2.27 -14.06
C GLU A 70 7.12 3.47 -14.13
N VAL A 71 8.39 3.22 -13.89
CA VAL A 71 9.44 4.22 -13.85
C VAL A 71 10.50 3.92 -14.89
N GLU A 72 11.01 4.95 -15.56
CA GLU A 72 12.12 4.84 -16.48
C GLU A 72 13.36 4.27 -15.76
N VAL A 73 14.00 3.28 -16.34
CA VAL A 73 15.23 2.69 -15.82
C VAL A 73 16.40 3.11 -16.70
N THR A 74 17.28 3.95 -16.15
CA THR A 74 18.47 4.44 -16.85
C THR A 74 19.75 3.76 -16.34
N ASP A 75 19.86 3.56 -15.04
CA ASP A 75 21.02 2.91 -14.40
C ASP A 75 20.60 2.27 -13.07
N GLY A 76 20.44 0.95 -13.07
CA GLY A 76 20.04 0.19 -11.89
C GLY A 76 18.59 0.44 -11.46
N PHE A 77 18.26 0.00 -10.25
CA PHE A 77 16.91 0.19 -9.68
C PHE A 77 16.70 1.65 -9.27
N PRO A 78 15.56 2.27 -9.59
CA PRO A 78 15.30 3.67 -9.28
C PRO A 78 15.38 3.97 -7.77
N ASP A 79 16.10 5.03 -7.41
CA ASP A 79 16.23 5.50 -6.03
C ASP A 79 14.96 6.26 -5.61
N ILE A 80 14.26 5.71 -4.64
CA ILE A 80 12.98 6.26 -4.15
C ILE A 80 13.14 7.67 -3.59
N HIS A 81 14.25 7.94 -2.88
CA HIS A 81 14.47 9.25 -2.23
C HIS A 81 14.86 10.34 -3.23
N LYS A 82 15.66 9.97 -4.22
CA LYS A 82 16.05 10.90 -5.29
C LYS A 82 14.90 11.12 -6.27
N ALA A 83 14.18 10.07 -6.62
CA ALA A 83 13.11 10.05 -7.60
C ALA A 83 13.48 10.83 -8.89
N ASP A 84 14.70 10.57 -9.41
CA ASP A 84 15.25 11.32 -10.54
C ASP A 84 14.81 10.78 -11.91
N ASN A 85 14.36 9.53 -11.97
CA ASN A 85 13.82 8.94 -13.19
C ASN A 85 12.34 9.30 -13.37
N ARG A 86 11.89 9.39 -14.60
CA ARG A 86 10.50 9.76 -14.92
C ARG A 86 9.55 8.61 -14.65
N ILE A 87 8.34 8.96 -14.19
CA ILE A 87 7.23 8.04 -14.23
C ILE A 87 6.72 7.94 -15.66
N THR A 88 6.75 6.74 -16.22
CA THR A 88 6.34 6.47 -17.61
C THR A 88 4.89 6.04 -17.71
N SER A 89 4.34 5.44 -16.67
CA SER A 89 2.90 5.20 -16.57
C SER A 89 2.43 5.10 -15.10
N ILE A 90 1.14 5.39 -14.92
CA ILE A 90 0.39 5.12 -13.69
C ILE A 90 -0.85 4.36 -14.11
N ALA A 91 -1.07 3.19 -13.56
CA ALA A 91 -2.28 2.40 -13.75
C ALA A 91 -3.10 2.37 -12.48
N VAL A 92 -4.41 2.61 -12.57
CA VAL A 92 -5.33 2.53 -11.44
C VAL A 92 -6.57 1.73 -11.80
N HIS A 93 -7.08 0.97 -10.83
CA HIS A 93 -8.40 0.39 -10.85
C HIS A 93 -9.20 0.91 -9.66
N ASN A 94 -10.43 1.33 -9.88
CA ASN A 94 -11.30 1.83 -8.84
C ASN A 94 -12.56 0.97 -8.74
N THR A 95 -12.79 0.37 -7.58
CA THR A 95 -13.94 -0.52 -7.35
C THR A 95 -15.31 0.16 -7.45
N SER A 96 -15.37 1.49 -7.32
CA SER A 96 -16.64 2.22 -7.42
C SER A 96 -17.16 2.33 -8.85
N SER A 97 -16.26 2.37 -9.84
CA SER A 97 -16.60 2.48 -11.26
C SER A 97 -16.32 1.20 -12.04
N ASP A 98 -15.54 0.29 -11.45
CA ASP A 98 -15.03 -0.94 -12.08
C ASP A 98 -14.30 -0.68 -13.40
N VAL A 99 -13.58 0.43 -13.47
CA VAL A 99 -12.85 0.88 -14.66
C VAL A 99 -11.35 0.92 -14.36
N TYR A 100 -10.55 0.44 -15.29
CA TYR A 100 -9.11 0.60 -15.33
C TYR A 100 -8.74 1.88 -16.04
N ILE A 101 -7.89 2.70 -15.44
CA ILE A 101 -7.39 3.93 -16.06
C ILE A 101 -5.86 3.86 -16.11
N ALA A 102 -5.29 4.07 -17.29
CA ALA A 102 -3.86 4.19 -17.47
C ALA A 102 -3.49 5.60 -17.94
N TYR A 103 -2.55 6.21 -17.24
CA TYR A 103 -1.91 7.47 -17.60
C TYR A 103 -0.52 7.14 -18.16
N VAL A 104 -0.26 7.45 -19.43
CA VAL A 104 0.94 6.98 -20.12
C VAL A 104 1.70 8.15 -20.70
N LEU A 105 3.01 8.20 -20.46
CA LEU A 105 3.92 9.17 -21.07
C LEU A 105 4.25 8.73 -22.49
N ASP A 106 3.87 9.52 -23.49
CA ASP A 106 4.10 9.28 -24.91
C ASP A 106 4.59 10.56 -25.61
N GLU A 107 5.79 11.00 -25.27
CA GLU A 107 6.43 12.24 -25.74
C GLU A 107 6.42 12.41 -27.25
N ASN A 108 6.40 11.31 -27.99
CA ASN A 108 6.51 11.34 -29.47
C ASN A 108 5.19 10.96 -30.16
N LYS A 109 4.11 10.77 -29.42
CA LYS A 109 2.81 10.31 -29.96
C LYS A 109 2.91 9.05 -30.82
N LYS A 110 3.81 8.13 -30.42
CA LYS A 110 4.10 6.91 -31.17
C LYS A 110 3.21 5.75 -30.81
N LEU A 111 2.63 5.79 -29.58
CA LEU A 111 1.80 4.71 -29.08
C LEU A 111 0.41 4.78 -29.71
N ARG A 112 -0.01 3.68 -30.30
CA ARG A 112 -1.39 3.53 -30.80
C ARG A 112 -2.25 2.94 -29.69
N LEU A 113 -2.52 3.76 -28.66
CA LEU A 113 -3.31 3.37 -27.50
C LEU A 113 -4.79 3.43 -27.84
N GLN A 114 -5.53 2.38 -27.44
CA GLN A 114 -6.97 2.32 -27.65
C GLN A 114 -7.64 1.99 -26.32
N SER A 115 -8.55 2.86 -25.89
CA SER A 115 -9.47 2.56 -24.81
C SER A 115 -10.47 1.48 -25.22
N LYS A 116 -10.90 0.67 -24.25
CA LYS A 116 -11.98 -0.30 -24.38
C LYS A 116 -13.04 0.02 -23.31
N ASP A 117 -14.15 -0.71 -23.29
CA ASP A 117 -15.29 -0.40 -22.43
C ASP A 117 -14.92 -0.26 -20.95
N ASP A 118 -14.02 -1.12 -20.45
CA ASP A 118 -13.55 -1.17 -19.07
C ASP A 118 -12.13 -0.56 -18.87
N ILE A 119 -11.49 -0.09 -19.95
CA ILE A 119 -10.12 0.44 -19.92
C ILE A 119 -10.09 1.81 -20.59
N VAL A 120 -9.73 2.84 -19.83
CA VAL A 120 -9.51 4.20 -20.29
C VAL A 120 -8.01 4.51 -20.32
N ILE A 121 -7.49 4.96 -21.46
CA ILE A 121 -6.08 5.29 -21.58
C ILE A 121 -5.95 6.78 -21.91
N HIS A 122 -5.19 7.51 -21.07
CA HIS A 122 -4.79 8.89 -21.30
C HIS A 122 -3.30 8.93 -21.64
N SER A 123 -2.95 9.52 -22.78
CA SER A 123 -1.55 9.72 -23.16
C SER A 123 -1.15 11.18 -23.04
N PHE A 124 0.11 11.43 -22.64
CA PHE A 124 0.66 12.75 -22.35
C PHE A 124 2.02 12.91 -23.01
N GLU A 125 2.30 14.11 -23.51
CA GLU A 125 3.60 14.44 -24.13
C GLU A 125 4.66 14.79 -23.06
N ASP A 126 4.25 15.10 -21.84
CA ASP A 126 5.13 15.43 -20.73
C ASP A 126 4.61 14.85 -19.41
N GLU A 127 5.54 14.62 -18.49
CA GLU A 127 5.27 14.02 -17.19
C GLU A 127 4.45 14.92 -16.26
N PHE A 128 4.64 16.24 -16.34
CA PHE A 128 3.86 17.19 -15.53
C PHE A 128 2.36 17.05 -15.81
N SER A 129 2.00 17.03 -17.09
CA SER A 129 0.61 16.85 -17.52
C SER A 129 0.03 15.49 -17.12
N LEU A 130 0.84 14.43 -17.16
CA LEU A 130 0.47 13.10 -16.69
C LEU A 130 0.14 13.12 -15.19
N LEU A 131 1.07 13.63 -14.36
CA LEU A 131 0.88 13.73 -12.92
C LEU A 131 -0.29 14.63 -12.57
N GLN A 132 -0.43 15.78 -13.21
CA GLN A 132 -1.53 16.71 -12.99
C GLN A 132 -2.89 16.02 -13.23
N LYS A 133 -3.03 15.31 -14.35
CA LYS A 133 -4.28 14.61 -14.66
C LYS A 133 -4.58 13.50 -13.66
N PHE A 134 -3.57 12.70 -13.29
CA PHE A 134 -3.71 11.67 -12.27
C PHE A 134 -4.23 12.26 -10.95
N TYR A 135 -3.61 13.33 -10.43
CA TYR A 135 -4.05 13.96 -9.19
C TYR A 135 -5.43 14.62 -9.29
N MET A 136 -5.77 15.20 -10.43
CA MET A 136 -7.12 15.74 -10.66
C MET A 136 -8.18 14.63 -10.56
N ASP A 137 -7.93 13.46 -11.09
CA ASP A 137 -8.86 12.34 -11.03
C ASP A 137 -8.86 11.69 -9.65
N TYR A 138 -7.70 11.55 -9.03
CA TYR A 138 -7.57 11.10 -7.64
C TYR A 138 -8.41 11.96 -6.68
N MET A 139 -8.33 13.28 -6.79
CA MET A 139 -9.10 14.21 -5.95
C MET A 139 -10.61 14.15 -6.18
N LYS A 140 -11.06 13.67 -7.33
CA LYS A 140 -12.49 13.43 -7.58
C LYS A 140 -13.01 12.15 -6.97
N THR A 141 -12.17 11.12 -6.92
CA THR A 141 -12.55 9.79 -6.42
C THR A 141 -12.35 9.64 -4.92
N LEU A 142 -11.30 10.24 -4.35
CA LEU A 142 -10.92 10.18 -2.93
C LEU A 142 -11.12 8.78 -2.34
N PRO A 143 -10.34 7.79 -2.76
CA PRO A 143 -10.52 6.42 -2.30
C PRO A 143 -10.33 6.32 -0.78
N THR A 144 -11.08 5.44 -0.14
CA THR A 144 -10.95 5.18 1.31
C THR A 144 -9.83 4.18 1.61
N ILE A 145 -9.46 3.39 0.61
CA ILE A 145 -8.36 2.44 0.67
C ILE A 145 -7.56 2.55 -0.62
N ILE A 146 -6.24 2.67 -0.50
CA ILE A 146 -5.31 2.53 -1.62
C ILE A 146 -4.52 1.24 -1.39
N THR A 147 -4.40 0.43 -2.44
CA THR A 147 -3.68 -0.85 -2.39
C THR A 147 -2.90 -1.08 -3.68
N GLY A 148 -1.95 -1.99 -3.65
CA GLY A 148 -1.13 -2.39 -4.78
C GLY A 148 -0.06 -3.37 -4.34
N TRP A 149 0.69 -3.91 -5.29
CA TRP A 149 1.82 -4.76 -4.96
C TRP A 149 3.00 -3.89 -4.51
N ASN A 150 3.50 -4.13 -3.29
CA ASN A 150 4.68 -3.42 -2.74
C ASN A 150 4.55 -1.88 -2.63
N ILE A 151 3.34 -1.37 -2.64
CA ILE A 151 3.00 0.06 -2.75
C ILE A 151 3.61 0.91 -1.62
N ASP A 152 3.71 0.37 -0.40
CA ASP A 152 4.26 1.09 0.76
C ASP A 152 5.77 1.31 0.67
N THR A 153 6.48 0.45 -0.06
CA THR A 153 7.94 0.47 -0.13
C THR A 153 8.48 1.05 -1.42
N PHE A 154 7.66 1.16 -2.48
CA PHE A 154 8.08 1.72 -3.75
C PHE A 154 7.10 2.74 -4.33
N ASP A 155 5.91 2.31 -4.75
CA ASP A 155 5.03 3.14 -5.60
C ASP A 155 4.63 4.46 -4.95
N ILE A 156 4.07 4.43 -3.75
CA ILE A 156 3.61 5.66 -3.08
C ILE A 156 4.77 6.57 -2.69
N PRO A 157 5.86 6.09 -2.07
CA PRO A 157 7.01 6.93 -1.79
C PRO A 157 7.66 7.52 -3.04
N TYR A 158 7.78 6.73 -4.11
CA TYR A 158 8.36 7.22 -5.36
C TYR A 158 7.46 8.28 -6.02
N LEU A 159 6.17 7.99 -6.15
CA LEU A 159 5.18 8.91 -6.71
C LEU A 159 5.17 10.25 -5.95
N TYR A 160 5.20 10.21 -4.62
CA TYR A 160 5.27 11.40 -3.79
C TYR A 160 6.53 12.22 -4.06
N ASN A 161 7.71 11.60 -3.96
CA ASN A 161 8.99 12.29 -4.15
C ASN A 161 9.14 12.80 -5.58
N ARG A 162 8.68 12.04 -6.57
CA ARG A 162 8.69 12.48 -7.97
C ARG A 162 7.76 13.66 -8.21
N THR A 163 6.58 13.64 -7.61
CA THR A 163 5.63 14.76 -7.70
C THR A 163 6.23 16.04 -7.14
N VAL A 164 6.83 15.98 -5.95
CA VAL A 164 7.51 17.14 -5.36
C VAL A 164 8.62 17.67 -6.28
N ARG A 165 9.35 16.78 -6.94
CA ARG A 165 10.42 17.17 -7.87
C ARG A 165 9.93 17.81 -9.14
N VAL A 166 8.80 17.35 -9.67
CA VAL A 166 8.25 17.81 -10.97
C VAL A 166 7.31 18.99 -10.83
N MET A 167 6.54 19.03 -9.76
CA MET A 167 5.46 20.01 -9.57
C MET A 167 5.78 21.07 -8.51
N GLY A 168 6.78 20.87 -7.64
CA GLY A 168 7.22 21.80 -6.59
C GLY A 168 6.58 21.52 -5.25
#